data_ecb03a744f91492565fdb2b24874c8ff
#
_entry.id   ecb03a744f91492565fdb2b24874c8ff
#
_cell.length_a   1.000
_cell.length_b   1.000
_cell.length_c   1.000
_cell.angle_alpha   90.00
_cell.angle_beta   90.00
_cell.angle_gamma   90.00
#
_symmetry.space_group_name_H-M   'P 1'
#
loop_
_entity.id
_entity.type
_entity.pdbx_description
1 polymer ?
#
loop_
_entity_poly.entity_id
_entity_poly.type
_entity_poly.pdbx_seq_one_letter_code
_entity_poly.pdbx_strand_id
1 'polypeptide(L)'
;MHSDPQSVDLVRREVIETAETLVVKVGTNVLSRDDATLDVDRIAGLVEAVSRVRATGRRVVVVSSGAVGAGIDVLDLGGRPEDLPHLQAAAAAGQARLIHHYDECLGQHGSHAAQLLLTADDFTER
;
A
#
# COMPACT_ATOMS: atom_id res chain seq x y z
N MET A 1 -28.57 12.71 16.58
CA MET A 1 -27.44 13.52 17.08
C MET A 1 -26.54 13.81 15.89
N HIS A 2 -26.69 14.97 15.26
CA HIS A 2 -25.82 15.40 14.17
C HIS A 2 -24.54 15.95 14.81
N SER A 3 -23.43 15.25 14.68
CA SER A 3 -22.13 15.81 15.03
C SER A 3 -21.81 16.94 14.03
N ASP A 4 -21.50 18.12 14.55
CA ASP A 4 -21.11 19.29 13.78
C ASP A 4 -19.90 18.94 12.89
N PRO A 5 -19.95 19.13 11.56
CA PRO A 5 -18.84 18.83 10.65
C PRO A 5 -17.53 19.52 11.06
N GLN A 6 -17.60 20.70 11.67
CA GLN A 6 -16.42 21.43 12.13
C GLN A 6 -15.74 20.77 13.34
N SER A 7 -16.50 20.14 14.24
CA SER A 7 -15.93 19.43 15.40
C SER A 7 -15.20 18.15 15.00
N VAL A 8 -15.71 17.44 13.99
CA VAL A 8 -15.07 16.23 13.43
C VAL A 8 -13.74 16.56 12.74
N ASP A 9 -13.67 17.70 12.09
CA ASP A 9 -12.45 18.15 11.39
C ASP A 9 -11.35 18.56 12.38
N LEU A 10 -11.70 19.18 13.49
CA LEU A 10 -10.76 19.54 14.57
C LEU A 10 -10.17 18.29 15.24
N VAL A 11 -10.99 17.30 15.57
CA VAL A 11 -10.53 16.02 16.17
C VAL A 11 -9.61 15.25 15.20
N ARG A 12 -9.96 15.23 13.91
CA ARG A 12 -9.10 14.59 12.89
C ARG A 12 -7.74 15.26 12.77
N ARG A 13 -7.71 16.59 12.79
CA ARG A 13 -6.47 17.38 12.77
C ARG A 13 -5.60 17.05 13.98
N GLU A 14 -6.18 17.13 15.19
CA GLU A 14 -5.46 16.86 16.42
C GLU A 14 -4.86 15.44 16.44
N VAL A 15 -5.63 14.42 16.03
CA VAL A 15 -5.15 13.04 15.92
C VAL A 15 -3.99 12.92 14.91
N ILE A 16 -4.12 13.55 13.74
CA ILE A 16 -3.06 13.50 12.72
C ILE A 16 -1.82 14.26 13.18
N GLU A 17 -1.98 15.39 13.87
CA GLU A 17 -0.86 16.20 14.35
C GLU A 17 -0.09 15.53 15.49
N THR A 18 -0.77 14.76 16.35
CA THR A 18 -0.16 14.08 17.52
C THR A 18 0.29 12.65 17.25
N ALA A 19 -0.17 12.02 16.17
CA ALA A 19 0.18 10.64 15.85
C ALA A 19 1.67 10.47 15.55
N GLU A 20 2.33 9.59 16.28
CA GLU A 20 3.73 9.21 16.05
C GLU A 20 3.87 8.17 14.93
N THR A 21 2.84 7.35 14.73
CA THR A 21 2.80 6.31 13.71
C THR A 21 1.54 6.45 12.88
N LEU A 22 1.69 6.51 11.57
CA LEU A 22 0.58 6.50 10.63
C LEU A 22 0.51 5.14 9.93
N VAL A 23 -0.70 4.57 9.85
CA VAL A 23 -0.98 3.38 9.05
C VAL A 23 -1.76 3.81 7.83
N VAL A 24 -1.19 3.61 6.66
CA VAL A 24 -1.78 3.99 5.36
C VAL A 24 -2.23 2.73 4.63
N LYS A 25 -3.54 2.53 4.50
CA LYS A 25 -4.11 1.40 3.74
C LYS A 25 -4.36 1.83 2.30
N VAL A 26 -3.79 1.08 1.36
CA VAL A 26 -3.91 1.33 -0.08
C VAL A 26 -4.56 0.12 -0.74
N GLY A 27 -5.78 0.32 -1.25
CA GLY A 27 -6.56 -0.72 -1.92
C GLY A 27 -6.13 -0.95 -3.36
N THR A 28 -6.57 -2.07 -3.94
CA THR A 28 -6.22 -2.51 -5.31
C THR A 28 -6.54 -1.43 -6.36
N ASN A 29 -7.72 -0.84 -6.31
CA ASN A 29 -8.13 0.16 -7.29
C ASN A 29 -7.28 1.44 -7.28
N VAL A 30 -6.58 1.71 -6.18
CA VAL A 30 -5.66 2.87 -6.09
C VAL A 30 -4.37 2.60 -6.85
N LEU A 31 -3.92 1.35 -6.88
CA LEU A 31 -2.63 0.95 -7.46
C LEU A 31 -2.78 0.24 -8.82
N SER A 32 -3.98 0.11 -9.36
CA SER A 32 -4.21 -0.54 -10.64
C SER A 32 -4.58 0.45 -11.72
N ARG A 33 -4.12 0.16 -12.94
CA ARG A 33 -4.59 0.76 -14.18
C ARG A 33 -5.91 0.12 -14.63
N ASP A 34 -6.51 0.63 -15.69
CA ASP A 34 -7.77 0.13 -16.24
C ASP A 34 -7.66 -1.32 -16.76
N ASP A 35 -6.50 -1.75 -17.18
CA ASP A 35 -6.18 -3.13 -17.59
C ASP A 35 -5.86 -4.08 -16.42
N ALA A 36 -6.08 -3.63 -15.19
CA ALA A 36 -5.78 -4.31 -13.93
C ALA A 36 -4.29 -4.51 -13.63
N THR A 37 -3.38 -4.00 -14.45
CA THR A 37 -1.94 -4.02 -14.18
C THR A 37 -1.55 -3.02 -13.09
N LEU A 38 -0.33 -3.13 -12.57
CA LEU A 38 0.17 -2.26 -11.51
C LEU A 38 0.52 -0.87 -12.07
N ASP A 39 0.03 0.17 -11.40
CA ASP A 39 0.34 1.57 -11.72
C ASP A 39 1.56 2.03 -10.90
N VAL A 40 2.74 1.97 -11.51
CA VAL A 40 4.02 2.31 -10.86
C VAL A 40 4.10 3.80 -10.53
N ASP A 41 3.49 4.68 -11.34
CA ASP A 41 3.50 6.12 -11.11
C ASP A 41 2.71 6.48 -9.85
N ARG A 42 1.64 5.75 -9.57
CA ARG A 42 0.88 5.90 -8.32
C ARG A 42 1.68 5.43 -7.11
N ILE A 43 2.47 4.37 -7.25
CA ILE A 43 3.40 3.94 -6.19
C ILE A 43 4.43 5.04 -5.92
N ALA A 44 5.02 5.62 -6.94
CA ALA A 44 5.99 6.71 -6.80
C ALA A 44 5.37 7.92 -6.07
N GLY A 45 4.18 8.36 -6.46
CA GLY A 45 3.46 9.45 -5.79
C GLY A 45 3.12 9.14 -4.32
N LEU A 46 2.73 7.90 -4.02
CA LEU A 46 2.49 7.46 -2.65
C LEU A 46 3.78 7.49 -1.82
N VAL A 47 4.86 6.96 -2.36
CA VAL A 47 6.18 6.94 -1.69
C VAL A 47 6.68 8.34 -1.43
N GLU A 48 6.51 9.27 -2.36
CA GLU A 48 6.85 10.68 -2.16
C GLU A 48 6.07 11.27 -0.97
N ALA A 49 4.75 11.03 -0.89
CA ALA A 49 3.93 11.48 0.22
C ALA A 49 4.37 10.85 1.56
N VAL A 50 4.64 9.55 1.57
CA VAL A 50 5.17 8.81 2.74
C VAL A 50 6.51 9.39 3.18
N SER A 51 7.40 9.66 2.25
CA SER A 51 8.74 10.22 2.55
C SER A 51 8.64 11.61 3.18
N ARG A 52 7.72 12.46 2.71
CA ARG A 52 7.45 13.76 3.33
C ARG A 52 6.95 13.61 4.78
N VAL A 53 6.06 12.67 5.05
CA VAL A 53 5.58 12.40 6.41
C VAL A 53 6.71 11.89 7.30
N ARG A 54 7.54 10.97 6.81
CA ARG A 54 8.70 10.46 7.55
C ARG A 54 9.72 11.54 7.87
N ALA A 55 9.92 12.50 7.00
CA ALA A 55 10.80 13.64 7.22
C ALA A 55 10.38 14.50 8.44
N THR A 56 9.15 14.40 8.90
CA THR A 56 8.67 15.02 10.15
C THR A 56 9.01 14.22 11.42
N GLY A 57 9.75 13.11 11.31
CA GLY A 57 10.10 12.22 12.42
C GLY A 57 9.07 11.13 12.73
N ARG A 58 8.00 11.02 11.95
CA ARG A 58 6.93 10.03 12.15
C ARG A 58 7.27 8.68 11.51
N ARG A 59 6.74 7.64 12.09
CA ARG A 59 6.78 6.29 11.51
C ARG A 59 5.59 6.12 10.57
N VAL A 60 5.79 5.44 9.44
CA VAL A 60 4.72 5.11 8.51
C VAL A 60 4.73 3.62 8.21
N VAL A 61 3.56 3.00 8.34
CA VAL A 61 3.30 1.63 7.93
C VAL A 61 2.34 1.68 6.74
N VAL A 62 2.72 1.08 5.62
CA VAL A 62 1.85 0.99 4.44
C VAL A 62 1.27 -0.41 4.37
N VAL A 63 -0.06 -0.52 4.36
CA VAL A 63 -0.79 -1.76 4.11
C VAL A 63 -1.25 -1.73 2.65
N SER A 64 -0.47 -2.38 1.80
CA SER A 64 -0.63 -2.28 0.35
C SER A 64 -1.30 -3.51 -0.25
N SER A 65 -2.19 -3.29 -1.19
CA SER A 65 -2.64 -4.26 -2.19
C SER A 65 -1.78 -4.13 -3.46
N GLY A 66 -2.09 -4.92 -4.51
CA GLY A 66 -1.47 -4.75 -5.82
C GLY A 66 -0.62 -5.93 -6.29
N ALA A 67 -0.38 -6.94 -5.44
CA ALA A 67 0.40 -8.12 -5.81
C ALA A 67 -0.17 -8.85 -7.05
N VAL A 68 -1.50 -9.03 -7.12
CA VAL A 68 -2.15 -9.63 -8.29
C VAL A 68 -1.91 -8.79 -9.56
N GLY A 69 -2.07 -7.47 -9.48
CA GLY A 69 -1.82 -6.56 -10.61
C GLY A 69 -0.37 -6.63 -11.10
N ALA A 70 0.58 -6.65 -10.18
CA ALA A 70 2.00 -6.86 -10.52
C ALA A 70 2.25 -8.23 -11.16
N GLY A 71 1.53 -9.27 -10.72
CA GLY A 71 1.64 -10.62 -11.25
C GLY A 71 1.02 -10.81 -12.63
N ILE A 72 0.01 -10.04 -12.98
CA ILE A 72 -0.57 -10.02 -14.33
C ILE A 72 0.53 -9.70 -15.35
N ASP A 73 1.34 -8.67 -15.09
CA ASP A 73 2.47 -8.30 -15.93
C ASP A 73 3.55 -9.38 -15.96
N VAL A 74 3.92 -9.91 -14.79
CA VAL A 74 5.00 -10.92 -14.68
C VAL A 74 4.66 -12.20 -15.43
N LEU A 75 3.39 -12.61 -15.41
CA LEU A 75 2.92 -13.88 -15.99
C LEU A 75 2.28 -13.69 -17.38
N ASP A 76 2.23 -12.46 -17.90
CA ASP A 76 1.63 -12.13 -19.20
C ASP A 76 0.19 -12.67 -19.34
N LEU A 77 -0.65 -12.42 -18.34
CA LEU A 77 -1.99 -13.03 -18.25
C LEU A 77 -3.05 -12.32 -19.10
N GLY A 78 -2.72 -11.19 -19.74
CA GLY A 78 -3.65 -10.41 -20.55
C GLY A 78 -4.82 -9.76 -19.80
N GLY A 79 -4.89 -9.93 -18.48
CA GLY A 79 -5.94 -9.35 -17.61
C GLY A 79 -6.03 -10.07 -16.27
N ARG A 80 -6.97 -9.61 -15.42
CA ARG A 80 -7.16 -10.19 -14.09
C ARG A 80 -7.80 -11.58 -14.19
N PRO A 81 -7.18 -12.63 -13.60
CA PRO A 81 -7.79 -13.95 -13.52
C PRO A 81 -9.10 -13.94 -12.72
N GLU A 82 -10.02 -14.84 -13.09
CA GLU A 82 -11.29 -15.02 -12.37
C GLU A 82 -11.24 -16.18 -11.38
N ASP A 83 -10.41 -17.19 -11.66
CA ASP A 83 -10.28 -18.37 -10.82
C ASP A 83 -9.21 -18.22 -9.74
N LEU A 84 -9.42 -18.88 -8.61
CA LEU A 84 -8.58 -18.76 -7.44
C LEU A 84 -7.12 -19.24 -7.67
N PRO A 85 -6.85 -20.37 -8.35
CA PRO A 85 -5.47 -20.81 -8.58
C PRO A 85 -4.64 -19.79 -9.36
N HIS A 86 -5.18 -19.20 -10.41
CA HIS A 86 -4.48 -18.17 -11.18
C HIS A 86 -4.33 -16.84 -10.42
N LEU A 87 -5.33 -16.47 -9.60
CA LEU A 87 -5.22 -15.31 -8.69
C LEU A 87 -4.09 -15.51 -7.67
N GLN A 88 -3.97 -16.70 -7.10
CA GLN A 88 -2.90 -17.05 -6.15
C GLN A 88 -1.53 -17.06 -6.84
N ALA A 89 -1.43 -17.62 -8.05
CA ALA A 89 -0.21 -17.62 -8.83
C ALA A 89 0.23 -16.19 -9.18
N ALA A 90 -0.70 -15.35 -9.64
CA ALA A 90 -0.44 -13.96 -9.92
C ALA A 90 0.01 -13.19 -8.66
N ALA A 91 -0.67 -13.39 -7.52
CA ALA A 91 -0.28 -12.76 -6.27
C ALA A 91 1.13 -13.18 -5.83
N ALA A 92 1.46 -14.46 -5.92
CA ALA A 92 2.78 -15.00 -5.55
C ALA A 92 3.90 -14.44 -6.45
N ALA A 93 3.71 -14.47 -7.77
CA ALA A 93 4.67 -13.94 -8.73
C ALA A 93 4.82 -12.42 -8.61
N GLY A 94 3.72 -11.71 -8.38
CA GLY A 94 3.68 -10.25 -8.34
C GLY A 94 4.16 -9.65 -7.02
N GLN A 95 4.15 -10.41 -5.92
CA GLN A 95 4.53 -9.88 -4.60
C GLN A 95 5.96 -9.33 -4.57
N ALA A 96 6.91 -10.09 -5.10
CA ALA A 96 8.31 -9.66 -5.20
C ALA A 96 8.45 -8.39 -6.07
N ARG A 97 7.70 -8.33 -7.17
CA ARG A 97 7.68 -7.18 -8.07
C ARG A 97 7.12 -5.93 -7.40
N LEU A 98 6.02 -6.07 -6.65
CA LEU A 98 5.40 -4.99 -5.90
C LEU A 98 6.38 -4.38 -4.89
N ILE A 99 7.03 -5.22 -4.08
CA ILE A 99 8.00 -4.77 -3.08
C ILE A 99 9.22 -4.12 -3.73
N HIS A 100 9.69 -4.67 -4.85
CA HIS A 100 10.79 -4.08 -5.60
C HIS A 100 10.47 -2.64 -6.04
N HIS A 101 9.28 -2.38 -6.58
CA HIS A 101 8.86 -1.03 -6.95
C HIS A 101 8.81 -0.06 -5.76
N TYR A 102 8.30 -0.51 -4.61
CA TYR A 102 8.35 0.29 -3.39
C TYR A 102 9.79 0.59 -2.97
N ASP A 103 10.68 -0.39 -3.01
CA ASP A 103 12.08 -0.23 -2.59
C ASP A 103 12.85 0.70 -3.54
N GLU A 104 12.66 0.56 -4.85
CA GLU A 104 13.25 1.47 -5.84
C GLU A 104 12.81 2.93 -5.61
N CYS A 105 11.50 3.15 -5.42
CA CYS A 105 10.99 4.49 -5.16
C CYS A 105 11.50 5.05 -3.82
N LEU A 106 11.52 4.24 -2.76
CA LEU A 106 12.04 4.65 -1.46
C LEU A 106 13.55 4.91 -1.49
N GLY A 107 14.29 4.17 -2.32
CA GLY A 107 15.72 4.36 -2.52
C GLY A 107 16.07 5.77 -3.02
N GLN A 108 15.21 6.38 -3.84
CA GLN A 108 15.37 7.76 -4.29
C GLN A 108 15.27 8.78 -3.15
N HIS A 109 14.67 8.39 -2.03
CA HIS A 109 14.53 9.18 -0.80
C HIS A 109 15.47 8.71 0.33
N GLY A 110 16.49 7.89 0.00
CA GLY A 110 17.45 7.35 0.98
C GLY A 110 16.83 6.39 2.00
N SER A 111 15.78 5.68 1.62
CA SER A 111 15.04 4.74 2.48
C SER A 111 14.86 3.40 1.78
N HIS A 112 14.49 2.38 2.55
CA HIS A 112 14.25 1.03 2.04
C HIS A 112 12.86 0.53 2.46
N ALA A 113 12.29 -0.37 1.64
CA ALA A 113 11.11 -1.13 2.01
C ALA A 113 11.51 -2.37 2.80
N ALA A 114 10.78 -2.65 3.88
CA ALA A 114 10.80 -3.94 4.56
C ALA A 114 9.39 -4.52 4.54
N GLN A 115 9.26 -5.80 4.24
CA GLN A 115 7.97 -6.47 4.09
C GLN A 115 7.66 -7.33 5.31
N LEU A 116 6.41 -7.23 5.79
CA LEU A 116 5.81 -8.17 6.72
C LEU A 116 4.64 -8.87 6.02
N LEU A 117 4.69 -10.20 6.00
CA LEU A 117 3.58 -11.04 5.54
C LEU A 117 2.88 -11.59 6.77
N LEU A 118 1.65 -11.14 7.01
CA LEU A 118 0.85 -11.48 8.17
C LEU A 118 -0.15 -12.59 7.81
N THR A 119 -0.35 -13.49 8.76
CA THR A 119 -1.39 -14.54 8.71
C THR A 119 -2.55 -14.19 9.64
N ALA A 120 -3.64 -14.94 9.56
CA ALA A 120 -4.76 -14.76 10.48
C ALA A 120 -4.35 -15.00 11.95
N ASP A 121 -3.38 -15.89 12.18
CA ASP A 121 -2.90 -16.24 13.53
C ASP A 121 -2.14 -15.09 14.19
N ASP A 122 -1.46 -14.23 13.40
CA ASP A 122 -0.76 -13.04 13.91
C ASP A 122 -1.70 -12.04 14.59
N PHE A 123 -3.01 -12.15 14.38
CA PHE A 123 -4.03 -11.29 14.98
C PHE A 123 -4.80 -11.97 16.13
N THR A 124 -4.57 -13.24 16.39
CA THR A 124 -5.33 -14.04 17.38
C THR A 124 -4.60 -14.23 18.70
N GLU A 125 -3.28 -14.10 18.72
CA GLU A 125 -2.48 -14.19 19.95
C GLU A 125 -2.31 -12.81 20.61
N ARG A 126 -2.92 -12.72 21.80
CA ARG A 126 -2.59 -11.71 22.82
C ARG A 126 -2.24 -12.40 24.12
#